data_39373708977efc398250691fb05453e6
#
_entry.id   39373708977efc398250691fb05453e6
#
_cell.length_a   1.000
_cell.length_b   1.000
_cell.length_c   1.000
_cell.angle_alpha   90.00
_cell.angle_beta   90.00
_cell.angle_gamma   90.00
#
_symmetry.space_group_name_H-M   'P 1'
#
loop_
_entity.id
_entity.type
_entity.pdbx_description
1 polymer ?
#
loop_
_entity_poly.entity_id
_entity_poly.type
_entity_poly.pdbx_seq_one_letter_code
_entity_poly.pdbx_strand_id
1 'polypeptide(L)'
;MEEPAWWPSGIAQQSMEEAQSAGEVRTSFGRAQMWDLSNVMSVDWWNTPPGNGVLWGSWPDSVEQVRLLSEDEFGMLLNLDDRFIARVCPFLVGEDVSRMARFEPWATCLNGSALLLPNGGWNAGAHDRILLYDAYIPDASFPDSIDGLIKAMGQTHSALAAFETPNTERLWNDRLKAMEDELKPHTLWRAPHTTATVGLPSVNFDLNHTVQTEHGAAFIAMPRTLADHLVCQPSRLPSLACLMRLERQWSSHVTMNSAQRQSMLEGWSQHTPSAWSSSKALSTALGGAWVWRYNAVLEQLLKARTYGDDQLEQQSLDWLGEVSRLQARLGSLRMWKSGVWVALTGLLVAYFGNDWGTFTSTGSAMIAAASLGFGLVTNRVYWSKDPPPY
;
A
#
# COMPACT_ATOMS: atom_id res chain seq x y z
N MET A 1 5.09 11.02 -31.70
CA MET A 1 3.98 10.49 -30.92
C MET A 1 4.41 10.61 -29.47
N GLU A 2 3.59 11.18 -28.64
CA GLU A 2 3.81 11.18 -27.19
C GLU A 2 3.71 9.73 -26.67
N GLU A 3 4.62 9.32 -25.79
CA GLU A 3 4.56 7.98 -25.20
C GLU A 3 3.31 7.85 -24.31
N PRO A 4 2.60 6.70 -24.32
CA PRO A 4 1.45 6.50 -23.47
C PRO A 4 1.84 6.56 -21.98
N ALA A 5 0.92 6.98 -21.11
CA ALA A 5 1.17 7.12 -19.68
C ALA A 5 1.53 5.80 -18.96
N TRP A 6 1.15 4.65 -19.54
CA TRP A 6 1.52 3.32 -19.05
C TRP A 6 2.90 2.84 -19.55
N TRP A 7 3.55 3.60 -20.44
CA TRP A 7 4.86 3.24 -20.97
C TRP A 7 5.97 3.46 -19.93
N PRO A 8 6.85 2.48 -19.68
CA PRO A 8 7.88 2.59 -18.66
C PRO A 8 9.09 3.41 -19.14
N SER A 9 8.88 4.67 -19.49
CA SER A 9 9.88 5.56 -20.09
C SER A 9 11.17 5.70 -19.28
N GLY A 10 11.07 5.64 -17.95
CA GLY A 10 12.23 5.77 -17.07
C GLY A 10 13.14 4.54 -17.05
N ILE A 11 12.60 3.35 -17.26
CA ILE A 11 13.37 2.09 -17.25
C ILE A 11 13.67 1.59 -18.68
N ALA A 12 12.77 1.85 -19.61
CA ALA A 12 12.83 1.30 -20.95
C ALA A 12 13.98 1.85 -21.80
N GLN A 13 14.48 3.03 -21.52
CA GLN A 13 15.54 3.65 -22.33
C GLN A 13 16.84 2.82 -22.39
N GLN A 14 17.14 2.05 -21.33
CA GLN A 14 18.33 1.18 -21.30
C GLN A 14 18.11 -0.20 -21.91
N SER A 15 16.86 -0.65 -22.01
CA SER A 15 16.52 -2.03 -22.39
C SER A 15 15.93 -2.16 -23.78
N MET A 16 15.48 -1.05 -24.39
CA MET A 16 14.70 -1.09 -25.63
C MET A 16 15.53 -1.35 -26.89
N GLU A 17 16.80 -1.00 -26.92
CA GLU A 17 17.63 -1.28 -28.11
C GLU A 17 17.75 -2.78 -28.42
N GLU A 18 17.70 -3.63 -27.39
CA GLU A 18 17.75 -5.10 -27.54
C GLU A 18 16.36 -5.75 -27.64
N ALA A 19 15.31 -5.15 -27.11
CA ALA A 19 13.99 -5.76 -26.96
C ALA A 19 12.96 -5.35 -28.01
N GLN A 20 13.23 -4.36 -28.85
CA GLN A 20 12.28 -3.86 -29.86
C GLN A 20 11.73 -4.91 -30.83
N SER A 21 12.43 -6.02 -31.02
CA SER A 21 11.97 -7.08 -31.92
C SER A 21 10.97 -8.07 -31.32
N ALA A 22 10.78 -8.09 -29.99
CA ALA A 22 10.01 -9.11 -29.30
C ALA A 22 8.83 -8.57 -28.45
N GLY A 23 8.66 -7.25 -28.35
CA GLY A 23 7.65 -6.66 -27.43
C GLY A 23 7.95 -6.93 -25.94
N GLU A 24 9.20 -7.28 -25.61
CA GLU A 24 9.63 -7.59 -24.25
C GLU A 24 10.39 -6.40 -23.65
N VAL A 25 10.00 -5.95 -22.47
CA VAL A 25 10.73 -4.99 -21.66
C VAL A 25 11.52 -5.75 -20.61
N ARG A 26 12.84 -5.63 -20.63
CA ARG A 26 13.72 -6.20 -19.60
C ARG A 26 14.10 -5.12 -18.61
N THR A 27 13.93 -5.43 -17.36
CA THR A 27 14.29 -4.55 -16.25
C THR A 27 15.18 -5.29 -15.26
N SER A 28 15.84 -4.57 -14.37
CA SER A 28 16.60 -5.15 -13.26
C SER A 28 15.76 -6.05 -12.34
N PHE A 29 14.45 -5.83 -12.30
CA PHE A 29 13.50 -6.61 -11.49
C PHE A 29 12.87 -7.80 -12.22
N GLY A 30 13.02 -7.90 -13.54
CA GLY A 30 12.44 -8.98 -14.32
C GLY A 30 12.10 -8.60 -15.75
N ARG A 31 11.28 -9.42 -16.36
CA ARG A 31 10.84 -9.25 -17.75
C ARG A 31 9.35 -8.96 -17.78
N ALA A 32 8.94 -8.05 -18.63
CA ALA A 32 7.56 -7.78 -18.94
C ALA A 32 7.36 -7.87 -20.45
N GLN A 33 6.31 -8.53 -20.90
CA GLN A 33 5.96 -8.62 -22.30
C GLN A 33 4.75 -7.75 -22.58
N MET A 34 4.87 -6.87 -23.56
CA MET A 34 3.74 -6.10 -24.06
C MET A 34 2.98 -6.92 -25.11
N TRP A 35 1.68 -6.89 -25.09
CA TRP A 35 0.87 -7.47 -26.15
C TRP A 35 0.43 -6.40 -27.15
N ASP A 36 0.06 -6.86 -28.37
CA ASP A 36 -0.36 -5.96 -29.43
C ASP A 36 -1.72 -5.32 -29.10
N LEU A 37 -1.69 -3.99 -28.84
CA LEU A 37 -2.86 -3.19 -28.54
C LEU A 37 -3.49 -2.54 -29.78
N SER A 38 -2.92 -2.74 -30.97
CA SER A 38 -3.31 -2.01 -32.20
C SER A 38 -4.79 -2.17 -32.56
N ASN A 39 -5.38 -3.29 -32.20
CA ASN A 39 -6.75 -3.65 -32.57
C ASN A 39 -7.79 -3.40 -31.47
N VAL A 40 -7.40 -3.06 -30.22
CA VAL A 40 -8.36 -2.90 -29.12
C VAL A 40 -9.29 -1.69 -29.29
N MET A 41 -8.94 -0.76 -30.16
CA MET A 41 -9.82 0.37 -30.55
C MET A 41 -10.80 -0.01 -31.66
N SER A 42 -10.68 -1.18 -32.26
CA SER A 42 -11.59 -1.63 -33.33
C SER A 42 -12.82 -2.31 -32.73
N VAL A 43 -14.00 -1.91 -33.20
CA VAL A 43 -15.28 -2.56 -32.87
C VAL A 43 -15.24 -4.06 -33.19
N ASP A 44 -14.66 -4.41 -34.34
CA ASP A 44 -14.59 -5.82 -34.80
C ASP A 44 -13.82 -6.70 -33.81
N TRP A 45 -12.81 -6.15 -33.15
CA TRP A 45 -12.04 -6.88 -32.13
C TRP A 45 -12.92 -7.27 -30.94
N TRP A 46 -13.78 -6.38 -30.48
CA TRP A 46 -14.70 -6.63 -29.35
C TRP A 46 -15.80 -7.62 -29.71
N ASN A 47 -16.27 -7.59 -30.94
CA ASN A 47 -17.30 -8.50 -31.45
C ASN A 47 -16.74 -9.89 -31.79
N THR A 48 -15.42 -9.99 -32.04
CA THR A 48 -14.75 -11.25 -32.34
C THR A 48 -13.39 -11.30 -31.65
N PRO A 49 -13.37 -11.44 -30.29
CA PRO A 49 -12.12 -11.44 -29.55
C PRO A 49 -11.22 -12.60 -29.96
N PRO A 50 -9.90 -12.43 -29.89
CA PRO A 50 -8.94 -13.46 -30.30
C PRO A 50 -9.14 -14.78 -29.56
N GLY A 51 -9.13 -15.90 -30.30
CA GLY A 51 -9.36 -17.23 -29.75
C GLY A 51 -8.21 -17.81 -28.92
N ASN A 52 -7.13 -17.04 -28.70
CA ASN A 52 -5.98 -17.43 -27.86
C ASN A 52 -6.14 -17.06 -26.39
N GLY A 53 -7.32 -16.63 -25.97
CA GLY A 53 -7.63 -16.29 -24.59
C GLY A 53 -8.96 -16.88 -24.12
N VAL A 54 -9.29 -16.60 -22.87
CA VAL A 54 -10.51 -17.06 -22.19
C VAL A 54 -11.35 -15.86 -21.77
N LEU A 55 -12.58 -15.82 -22.25
CA LEU A 55 -13.59 -14.89 -21.76
C LEU A 55 -14.17 -15.39 -20.44
N TRP A 56 -14.46 -14.49 -19.54
CA TRP A 56 -15.11 -14.81 -18.28
C TRP A 56 -16.12 -13.73 -17.89
N GLY A 57 -17.10 -14.10 -17.08
CA GLY A 57 -18.14 -13.20 -16.60
C GLY A 57 -18.97 -12.60 -17.73
N SER A 58 -19.35 -11.33 -17.58
CA SER A 58 -20.15 -10.59 -18.54
C SER A 58 -19.27 -10.04 -19.66
N TRP A 59 -19.46 -10.54 -20.89
CA TRP A 59 -18.84 -9.96 -22.09
C TRP A 59 -19.93 -9.36 -22.98
N PRO A 60 -19.70 -8.21 -23.64
CA PRO A 60 -20.69 -7.61 -24.54
C PRO A 60 -21.07 -8.56 -25.70
N ASP A 61 -22.36 -8.77 -25.92
CA ASP A 61 -22.85 -9.54 -27.09
C ASP A 61 -22.53 -8.83 -28.42
N SER A 62 -22.56 -7.50 -28.39
CA SER A 62 -22.17 -6.64 -29.52
C SER A 62 -21.67 -5.29 -28.99
N VAL A 63 -20.69 -4.73 -29.68
CA VAL A 63 -20.16 -3.39 -29.48
C VAL A 63 -20.31 -2.61 -30.78
N GLU A 64 -20.85 -1.41 -30.71
CA GLU A 64 -21.04 -0.50 -31.84
C GLU A 64 -20.01 0.64 -31.82
N GLN A 65 -19.59 1.05 -30.61
CA GLN A 65 -18.66 2.15 -30.43
C GLN A 65 -17.61 1.84 -29.35
N VAL A 66 -16.36 2.13 -29.68
CA VAL A 66 -15.23 2.08 -28.73
C VAL A 66 -14.64 3.49 -28.62
N ARG A 67 -14.54 4.00 -27.41
CA ARG A 67 -14.00 5.35 -27.14
C ARG A 67 -12.93 5.28 -26.05
N LEU A 68 -11.76 5.82 -26.32
CA LEU A 68 -10.73 6.02 -25.31
C LEU A 68 -11.17 7.12 -24.32
N LEU A 69 -11.21 6.78 -23.03
CA LEU A 69 -11.50 7.73 -21.96
C LEU A 69 -10.22 8.36 -21.40
N SER A 70 -9.26 7.51 -21.05
CA SER A 70 -7.97 7.94 -20.50
C SER A 70 -6.91 6.86 -20.66
N GLU A 71 -5.67 7.26 -20.47
CA GLU A 71 -4.51 6.37 -20.31
C GLU A 71 -3.80 6.73 -19.01
N ASP A 72 -3.38 5.73 -18.28
CA ASP A 72 -2.65 5.85 -17.02
C ASP A 72 -1.72 4.64 -16.84
N GLU A 73 -1.04 4.55 -15.72
CA GLU A 73 -0.10 3.47 -15.41
C GLU A 73 -0.71 2.06 -15.40
N PHE A 74 -2.03 1.95 -15.29
CA PHE A 74 -2.77 0.67 -15.36
C PHE A 74 -3.12 0.27 -16.79
N GLY A 75 -2.89 1.14 -17.76
CA GLY A 75 -3.17 0.95 -19.17
C GLY A 75 -4.23 1.87 -19.73
N MET A 76 -5.00 1.38 -20.71
CA MET A 76 -6.04 2.14 -21.37
C MET A 76 -7.38 1.94 -20.67
N LEU A 77 -8.15 3.01 -20.54
CA LEU A 77 -9.55 2.96 -20.10
C LEU A 77 -10.45 3.28 -21.28
N LEU A 78 -11.26 2.34 -21.66
CA LEU A 78 -12.17 2.45 -22.81
C LEU A 78 -13.61 2.45 -22.34
N ASN A 79 -14.43 3.20 -23.06
CA ASN A 79 -15.89 3.14 -22.97
C ASN A 79 -16.43 2.34 -24.16
N LEU A 80 -17.32 1.38 -23.89
CA LEU A 80 -17.98 0.55 -24.89
C LEU A 80 -19.48 0.85 -24.82
N ASP A 81 -20.01 1.57 -25.82
CA ASP A 81 -21.45 1.91 -25.99
C ASP A 81 -22.10 2.61 -24.80
N ASP A 82 -21.34 3.28 -23.94
CA ASP A 82 -21.79 3.82 -22.66
C ASP A 82 -22.44 2.77 -21.72
N ARG A 83 -22.20 1.47 -21.98
CA ARG A 83 -22.71 0.33 -21.22
C ARG A 83 -21.65 -0.35 -20.38
N PHE A 84 -20.41 -0.36 -20.85
CA PHE A 84 -19.29 -0.97 -20.16
C PHE A 84 -18.08 -0.04 -20.15
N ILE A 85 -17.31 -0.17 -19.09
CA ILE A 85 -15.95 0.38 -19.02
C ILE A 85 -14.97 -0.77 -19.07
N ALA A 86 -14.01 -0.69 -19.99
CA ALA A 86 -12.98 -1.70 -20.16
C ALA A 86 -11.62 -1.15 -19.76
N ARG A 87 -10.93 -1.82 -18.85
CA ARG A 87 -9.53 -1.58 -18.53
C ARG A 87 -8.68 -2.55 -19.34
N VAL A 88 -7.84 -2.03 -20.23
CA VAL A 88 -6.92 -2.79 -21.06
C VAL A 88 -5.54 -2.77 -20.43
N CYS A 89 -5.06 -3.94 -19.99
CA CYS A 89 -3.75 -4.10 -19.33
C CYS A 89 -2.66 -4.33 -20.39
N PRO A 90 -1.68 -3.43 -20.57
CA PRO A 90 -0.74 -3.50 -21.70
C PRO A 90 0.35 -4.56 -21.54
N PHE A 91 0.68 -4.95 -20.31
CA PHE A 91 1.79 -5.86 -20.03
C PHE A 91 1.37 -7.23 -19.54
N LEU A 92 2.13 -8.25 -20.00
CA LEU A 92 2.18 -9.57 -19.37
C LEU A 92 3.34 -9.58 -18.40
N VAL A 93 3.07 -9.78 -17.15
CA VAL A 93 4.11 -9.77 -16.15
C VAL A 93 4.07 -11.01 -15.30
N GLY A 94 5.18 -11.76 -15.32
CA GLY A 94 5.43 -12.88 -14.45
C GLY A 94 4.49 -14.09 -14.64
N GLU A 95 4.57 -15.05 -13.72
CA GLU A 95 3.71 -16.23 -13.62
C GLU A 95 2.46 -15.96 -12.76
N ASP A 96 1.98 -14.74 -12.75
CA ASP A 96 0.86 -14.38 -11.89
C ASP A 96 -0.43 -15.04 -12.34
N VAL A 97 -1.14 -15.58 -11.38
CA VAL A 97 -2.48 -16.09 -11.56
C VAL A 97 -3.40 -14.94 -11.97
N SER A 98 -4.29 -15.19 -12.95
CA SER A 98 -5.33 -14.26 -13.36
C SER A 98 -6.02 -13.62 -12.16
N ARG A 99 -6.32 -12.33 -12.27
CA ARG A 99 -7.11 -11.59 -11.29
C ARG A 99 -8.49 -12.20 -11.06
N MET A 100 -9.07 -12.77 -12.11
CA MET A 100 -10.31 -13.51 -12.01
C MET A 100 -10.21 -14.61 -10.96
N ALA A 101 -9.16 -15.43 -11.03
CA ALA A 101 -8.94 -16.48 -10.04
C ALA A 101 -8.67 -15.94 -8.62
N ARG A 102 -8.26 -14.68 -8.49
CA ARG A 102 -8.09 -14.02 -7.19
C ARG A 102 -9.37 -13.43 -6.64
N PHE A 103 -10.17 -12.77 -7.46
CA PHE A 103 -11.39 -12.12 -7.01
C PHE A 103 -12.55 -13.08 -6.86
N GLU A 104 -12.64 -14.11 -7.69
CA GLU A 104 -13.72 -15.09 -7.63
C GLU A 104 -13.93 -15.70 -6.23
N PRO A 105 -12.88 -16.14 -5.49
CA PRO A 105 -13.06 -16.66 -4.14
C PRO A 105 -13.58 -15.62 -3.15
N TRP A 106 -13.36 -14.32 -3.43
CA TRP A 106 -13.71 -13.22 -2.52
C TRP A 106 -14.93 -12.43 -2.96
N ALA A 107 -15.38 -12.62 -4.19
CA ALA A 107 -16.48 -11.85 -4.77
C ALA A 107 -17.72 -11.84 -3.86
N THR A 108 -18.07 -12.99 -3.29
CA THR A 108 -19.20 -13.10 -2.36
C THR A 108 -19.02 -12.27 -1.09
N CYS A 109 -17.80 -12.24 -0.54
CA CYS A 109 -17.50 -11.45 0.65
C CYS A 109 -17.40 -9.95 0.35
N LEU A 110 -16.98 -9.59 -0.85
CA LEU A 110 -16.84 -8.20 -1.29
C LEU A 110 -18.16 -7.61 -1.81
N ASN A 111 -19.17 -8.43 -2.05
CA ASN A 111 -20.48 -7.96 -2.48
C ASN A 111 -21.07 -7.03 -1.40
N GLY A 112 -21.40 -5.80 -1.80
CA GLY A 112 -21.84 -4.74 -0.89
C GLY A 112 -20.71 -4.04 -0.12
N SER A 113 -19.44 -4.38 -0.35
CA SER A 113 -18.31 -3.56 0.11
C SER A 113 -18.14 -2.31 -0.77
N ALA A 114 -17.35 -1.36 -0.30
CA ALA A 114 -17.05 -0.14 -1.04
C ALA A 114 -15.91 -0.35 -2.07
N LEU A 115 -15.97 -1.47 -2.80
CA LEU A 115 -15.06 -1.85 -3.87
C LEU A 115 -15.84 -2.30 -5.10
N LEU A 116 -15.68 -1.56 -6.21
CA LEU A 116 -16.25 -1.95 -7.49
C LEU A 116 -15.35 -3.02 -8.14
N LEU A 117 -15.88 -4.23 -8.30
CA LEU A 117 -15.19 -5.34 -8.93
C LEU A 117 -15.46 -5.39 -10.44
N PRO A 118 -14.51 -5.91 -11.25
CA PRO A 118 -14.82 -6.27 -12.62
C PRO A 118 -15.83 -7.41 -12.64
N ASN A 119 -16.81 -7.31 -13.52
CA ASN A 119 -17.87 -8.32 -13.70
C ASN A 119 -17.61 -9.24 -14.90
N GLY A 120 -16.56 -8.96 -15.68
CA GLY A 120 -16.13 -9.79 -16.80
C GLY A 120 -14.73 -9.42 -17.28
N GLY A 121 -14.28 -10.12 -18.30
CA GLY A 121 -12.99 -9.82 -18.90
C GLY A 121 -12.48 -10.87 -19.88
N TRP A 122 -11.26 -10.65 -20.34
CA TRP A 122 -10.54 -11.55 -21.24
C TRP A 122 -9.12 -11.79 -20.72
N ASN A 123 -8.75 -13.05 -20.60
CA ASN A 123 -7.45 -13.51 -20.17
C ASN A 123 -6.67 -14.16 -21.30
N ALA A 124 -5.38 -13.87 -21.41
CA ALA A 124 -4.46 -14.63 -22.24
C ALA A 124 -3.54 -15.44 -21.33
N GLY A 125 -3.67 -16.77 -21.38
CA GLY A 125 -3.02 -17.65 -20.40
C GLY A 125 -3.49 -17.35 -18.98
N ALA A 126 -2.54 -17.13 -18.05
CA ALA A 126 -2.80 -16.78 -16.66
C ALA A 126 -2.91 -15.28 -16.41
N HIS A 127 -2.90 -14.45 -17.45
CA HIS A 127 -2.82 -12.99 -17.31
C HIS A 127 -4.11 -12.30 -17.72
N ASP A 128 -4.59 -11.40 -16.88
CA ASP A 128 -5.66 -10.48 -17.24
C ASP A 128 -5.16 -9.52 -18.34
N ARG A 129 -5.94 -9.43 -19.39
CA ARG A 129 -5.74 -8.49 -20.49
C ARG A 129 -6.75 -7.39 -20.48
N ILE A 130 -7.99 -7.77 -20.24
CA ILE A 130 -9.12 -6.87 -20.17
C ILE A 130 -9.91 -7.20 -18.92
N LEU A 131 -10.23 -6.16 -18.19
CA LEU A 131 -11.19 -6.17 -17.09
C LEU A 131 -12.38 -5.32 -17.49
N LEU A 132 -13.57 -5.88 -17.41
CA LEU A 132 -14.83 -5.21 -17.74
C LEU A 132 -15.58 -4.87 -16.46
N TYR A 133 -16.12 -3.68 -16.44
CA TYR A 133 -16.99 -3.16 -15.39
C TYR A 133 -18.30 -2.67 -16.02
N ASP A 134 -19.39 -2.70 -15.26
CA ASP A 134 -20.58 -1.96 -15.65
C ASP A 134 -20.23 -0.48 -15.80
N ALA A 135 -20.99 0.24 -16.65
CA ALA A 135 -20.73 1.65 -16.88
C ALA A 135 -20.77 2.44 -15.55
N TYR A 136 -19.73 3.16 -15.29
CA TYR A 136 -19.63 4.12 -14.20
C TYR A 136 -19.05 5.43 -14.72
N ILE A 137 -19.29 6.51 -14.01
CA ILE A 137 -18.65 7.78 -14.30
C ILE A 137 -17.42 7.87 -13.38
N PRO A 138 -16.19 7.81 -13.93
CA PRO A 138 -14.98 8.00 -13.14
C PRO A 138 -15.03 9.39 -12.48
N ASP A 139 -14.60 9.46 -11.21
CA ASP A 139 -14.41 10.75 -10.57
C ASP A 139 -13.33 11.52 -11.32
N ALA A 140 -13.72 12.62 -11.97
CA ALA A 140 -12.80 13.43 -12.78
C ALA A 140 -11.91 14.35 -11.94
N SER A 141 -12.17 14.45 -10.64
CA SER A 141 -11.45 15.35 -9.73
C SER A 141 -10.88 14.58 -8.54
N PHE A 142 -9.73 15.04 -8.08
CA PHE A 142 -9.17 14.57 -6.82
C PHE A 142 -10.18 14.78 -5.67
N PRO A 143 -10.39 13.79 -4.78
CA PRO A 143 -11.39 13.90 -3.72
C PRO A 143 -11.12 15.08 -2.78
N ASP A 144 -12.17 15.80 -2.37
CA ASP A 144 -12.07 16.91 -1.42
C ASP A 144 -11.71 16.45 -0.01
N SER A 145 -12.09 15.21 0.35
CA SER A 145 -11.79 14.58 1.64
C SER A 145 -11.45 13.11 1.46
N ILE A 146 -10.46 12.67 2.22
CA ILE A 146 -10.05 11.27 2.27
C ILE A 146 -10.95 10.40 3.17
N ASP A 147 -11.80 10.99 4.01
CA ASP A 147 -12.53 10.25 5.06
C ASP A 147 -13.46 9.17 4.49
N GLY A 148 -14.17 9.49 3.41
CA GLY A 148 -15.01 8.51 2.70
C GLY A 148 -14.22 7.32 2.17
N LEU A 149 -13.04 7.57 1.64
CA LEU A 149 -12.14 6.53 1.11
C LEU A 149 -11.50 5.69 2.21
N ILE A 150 -11.17 6.30 3.35
CA ILE A 150 -10.67 5.56 4.53
C ILE A 150 -11.74 4.59 5.03
N LYS A 151 -13.00 5.06 5.12
CA LYS A 151 -14.14 4.20 5.44
C LYS A 151 -14.29 3.07 4.43
N ALA A 152 -14.27 3.38 3.14
CA ALA A 152 -14.37 2.41 2.04
C ALA A 152 -13.27 1.33 2.13
N MET A 153 -12.02 1.74 2.36
CA MET A 153 -10.90 0.82 2.56
C MET A 153 -11.12 -0.07 3.80
N GLY A 154 -11.52 0.52 4.92
CA GLY A 154 -11.79 -0.23 6.16
C GLY A 154 -12.89 -1.27 5.98
N GLN A 155 -13.98 -0.93 5.30
CA GLN A 155 -15.07 -1.84 4.97
C GLN A 155 -14.62 -2.99 4.05
N THR A 156 -13.83 -2.69 3.02
CA THR A 156 -13.26 -3.69 2.13
C THR A 156 -12.30 -4.63 2.87
N HIS A 157 -11.40 -4.09 3.70
CA HIS A 157 -10.52 -4.90 4.53
C HIS A 157 -11.31 -5.80 5.50
N SER A 158 -12.36 -5.29 6.11
CA SER A 158 -13.22 -6.07 7.01
C SER A 158 -13.95 -7.21 6.28
N ALA A 159 -14.42 -6.96 5.07
CA ALA A 159 -15.03 -7.99 4.22
C ALA A 159 -14.03 -9.13 3.88
N LEU A 160 -12.75 -8.79 3.74
CA LEU A 160 -11.67 -9.75 3.48
C LEU A 160 -11.12 -10.43 4.74
N ALA A 161 -11.62 -10.11 5.93
CA ALA A 161 -11.10 -10.64 7.19
C ALA A 161 -11.20 -12.18 7.27
N ALA A 162 -12.20 -12.78 6.61
CA ALA A 162 -12.32 -14.25 6.54
C ALA A 162 -11.14 -14.93 5.84
N PHE A 163 -10.37 -14.19 5.08
CA PHE A 163 -9.19 -14.67 4.33
C PHE A 163 -7.88 -14.19 4.93
N GLU A 164 -7.88 -13.68 6.17
CA GLU A 164 -6.66 -13.22 6.81
C GLU A 164 -5.64 -14.36 6.98
N THR A 165 -4.37 -14.00 6.87
CA THR A 165 -3.26 -14.92 7.15
C THR A 165 -2.24 -14.23 8.04
N PRO A 166 -1.54 -14.97 8.91
CA PRO A 166 -0.43 -14.41 9.66
C PRO A 166 0.66 -13.88 8.72
N ASN A 167 1.15 -12.69 9.00
CA ASN A 167 2.34 -12.17 8.37
C ASN A 167 3.59 -12.56 9.15
N THR A 168 4.67 -12.85 8.43
CA THR A 168 5.96 -13.13 9.04
C THR A 168 6.89 -11.92 8.89
N GLU A 169 7.48 -11.50 9.99
CA GLU A 169 8.45 -10.39 10.03
C GLU A 169 9.59 -10.60 9.04
N ARG A 170 10.09 -11.83 8.92
CA ARG A 170 11.19 -12.18 8.03
C ARG A 170 10.88 -11.87 6.57
N LEU A 171 9.71 -12.26 6.08
CA LEU A 171 9.30 -12.03 4.69
C LEU A 171 9.36 -10.54 4.32
N TRP A 172 8.91 -9.69 5.22
CA TRP A 172 8.87 -8.25 4.98
C TRP A 172 10.24 -7.60 5.12
N ASN A 173 11.07 -8.04 6.04
CA ASN A 173 12.45 -7.57 6.15
C ASN A 173 13.28 -7.93 4.92
N ASP A 174 13.15 -9.16 4.41
CA ASP A 174 13.83 -9.59 3.19
C ASP A 174 13.37 -8.78 1.98
N ARG A 175 12.05 -8.51 1.87
CA ARG A 175 11.48 -7.66 0.80
C ARG A 175 11.99 -6.22 0.88
N LEU A 176 11.90 -5.58 2.05
CA LEU A 176 12.38 -4.21 2.23
C LEU A 176 13.86 -4.09 1.89
N LYS A 177 14.66 -5.07 2.30
CA LYS A 177 16.09 -5.11 1.98
C LYS A 177 16.32 -5.25 0.47
N ALA A 178 15.59 -6.11 -0.20
CA ALA A 178 15.69 -6.27 -1.65
C ALA A 178 15.35 -4.97 -2.39
N MET A 179 14.30 -4.26 -1.97
CA MET A 179 13.94 -2.95 -2.53
C MET A 179 15.00 -1.89 -2.24
N GLU A 180 15.58 -1.85 -1.03
CA GLU A 180 16.67 -0.94 -0.69
C GLU A 180 17.93 -1.21 -1.52
N ASP A 181 18.30 -2.48 -1.67
CA ASP A 181 19.49 -2.89 -2.44
C ASP A 181 19.34 -2.47 -3.91
N GLU A 182 18.15 -2.58 -4.47
CA GLU A 182 17.87 -2.23 -5.86
C GLU A 182 17.75 -0.72 -6.07
N LEU A 183 16.95 -0.05 -5.26
CA LEU A 183 16.70 1.39 -5.39
C LEU A 183 17.88 2.22 -4.86
N LYS A 184 18.76 1.61 -4.07
CA LYS A 184 19.94 2.26 -3.47
C LYS A 184 19.61 3.60 -2.80
N PRO A 185 18.56 3.68 -1.98
CA PRO A 185 18.27 4.91 -1.28
C PRO A 185 19.42 5.21 -0.31
N HIS A 186 19.88 6.44 -0.28
CA HIS A 186 20.95 6.87 0.63
C HIS A 186 20.41 7.04 2.06
N THR A 187 19.96 5.94 2.66
CA THR A 187 19.42 5.91 4.01
C THR A 187 20.12 4.85 4.84
N LEU A 188 20.37 5.18 6.12
CA LEU A 188 20.92 4.24 7.11
C LEU A 188 19.83 3.54 7.90
N TRP A 189 18.62 3.48 7.36
CA TRP A 189 17.49 2.92 8.07
C TRP A 189 17.62 1.42 8.33
N ARG A 190 17.27 1.03 9.54
CA ARG A 190 17.08 -0.38 9.91
C ARG A 190 15.74 -0.51 10.58
N ALA A 191 14.86 -1.33 10.00
CA ALA A 191 13.61 -1.68 10.65
C ALA A 191 13.90 -2.29 12.02
N PRO A 192 13.41 -1.69 13.10
CA PRO A 192 13.59 -2.30 14.41
C PRO A 192 12.84 -3.62 14.49
N HIS A 193 11.61 -3.65 14.03
CA HIS A 193 10.77 -4.84 13.87
C HIS A 193 9.61 -4.47 12.94
N THR A 194 9.27 -5.35 12.02
CA THR A 194 7.98 -5.32 11.36
C THR A 194 6.96 -5.90 12.32
N THR A 195 6.06 -5.09 12.82
CA THR A 195 4.99 -5.61 13.66
C THR A 195 4.16 -6.61 12.86
N ALA A 196 3.92 -7.77 13.44
CA ALA A 196 3.05 -8.76 12.84
C ALA A 196 1.68 -8.14 12.62
N THR A 197 1.33 -7.89 11.37
CA THR A 197 0.00 -7.51 10.94
C THR A 197 -0.57 -8.67 10.14
N VAL A 198 -1.89 -8.69 10.00
CA VAL A 198 -2.52 -9.71 9.16
C VAL A 198 -2.27 -9.40 7.68
N GLY A 199 -2.01 -10.44 6.91
CA GLY A 199 -1.97 -10.38 5.46
C GLY A 199 -3.36 -10.57 4.88
N LEU A 200 -3.79 -9.63 4.06
CA LEU A 200 -5.04 -9.72 3.31
C LEU A 200 -4.78 -9.96 1.85
N PRO A 201 -5.73 -10.53 1.10
CA PRO A 201 -5.66 -10.54 -0.35
C PRO A 201 -5.35 -9.15 -0.89
N SER A 202 -4.39 -9.07 -1.80
CA SER A 202 -3.91 -7.79 -2.32
C SER A 202 -4.97 -7.13 -3.19
N VAL A 203 -5.46 -5.97 -2.76
CA VAL A 203 -6.30 -5.06 -3.53
C VAL A 203 -5.51 -3.78 -3.76
N ASN A 204 -5.48 -3.29 -4.99
CA ASN A 204 -4.89 -1.99 -5.29
C ASN A 204 -5.94 -0.91 -5.03
N PHE A 205 -5.75 -0.17 -3.96
CA PHE A 205 -6.49 1.05 -3.67
C PHE A 205 -5.73 2.22 -4.27
N ASP A 206 -6.34 2.90 -5.23
CA ASP A 206 -5.74 4.05 -5.89
C ASP A 206 -6.66 5.27 -5.81
N LEU A 207 -6.12 6.44 -5.44
CA LEU A 207 -6.89 7.66 -5.25
C LEU A 207 -7.47 8.22 -6.56
N ASN A 208 -6.84 7.92 -7.69
CA ASN A 208 -7.29 8.38 -9.00
C ASN A 208 -8.37 7.46 -9.59
N HIS A 209 -8.66 6.33 -8.92
CA HIS A 209 -9.61 5.33 -9.39
C HIS A 209 -10.68 5.09 -8.34
N THR A 210 -11.47 6.12 -8.13
CA THR A 210 -12.61 6.13 -7.21
C THR A 210 -13.90 6.44 -7.95
N VAL A 211 -15.01 6.11 -7.34
CA VAL A 211 -16.35 6.36 -7.85
C VAL A 211 -17.28 6.69 -6.71
N GLN A 212 -18.22 7.63 -6.94
CA GLN A 212 -19.31 7.88 -6.02
C GLN A 212 -20.44 6.90 -6.32
N THR A 213 -20.86 6.16 -5.31
CA THR A 213 -22.00 5.25 -5.35
C THR A 213 -23.13 5.80 -4.49
N GLU A 214 -24.30 5.19 -4.56
CA GLU A 214 -25.43 5.51 -3.66
C GLU A 214 -25.08 5.33 -2.18
N HIS A 215 -24.05 4.53 -1.88
CA HIS A 215 -23.58 4.21 -0.53
C HIS A 215 -22.37 5.04 -0.09
N GLY A 216 -21.91 5.96 -0.92
CA GLY A 216 -20.75 6.81 -0.70
C GLY A 216 -19.57 6.50 -1.63
N ALA A 217 -18.39 6.98 -1.25
CA ALA A 217 -17.18 6.75 -2.03
C ALA A 217 -16.79 5.26 -2.05
N ALA A 218 -16.37 4.77 -3.20
CA ALA A 218 -15.87 3.42 -3.40
C ALA A 218 -14.58 3.45 -4.24
N PHE A 219 -13.73 2.45 -4.05
CA PHE A 219 -12.59 2.21 -4.93
C PHE A 219 -12.98 1.29 -6.09
N ILE A 220 -12.29 1.44 -7.20
CA ILE A 220 -12.36 0.50 -8.31
C ILE A 220 -11.24 -0.51 -8.13
N ALA A 221 -11.53 -1.81 -8.27
CA ALA A 221 -10.54 -2.87 -8.16
C ALA A 221 -9.59 -2.84 -9.36
N MET A 222 -8.45 -2.18 -9.21
CA MET A 222 -7.48 -2.00 -10.27
C MET A 222 -6.57 -3.23 -10.45
N PRO A 223 -6.09 -3.49 -11.68
CA PRO A 223 -5.03 -4.48 -11.92
C PRO A 223 -3.74 -4.03 -11.24
N ARG A 224 -2.72 -4.89 -11.24
CA ARG A 224 -1.38 -4.48 -10.88
C ARG A 224 -0.76 -3.65 -11.99
N THR A 225 -0.03 -2.61 -11.61
CA THR A 225 0.81 -1.86 -12.53
C THR A 225 2.07 -2.67 -12.88
N LEU A 226 2.79 -2.26 -13.93
CA LEU A 226 4.11 -2.80 -14.23
C LEU A 226 5.06 -2.63 -13.03
N ALA A 227 5.04 -1.48 -12.37
CA ALA A 227 5.86 -1.22 -11.19
C ALA A 227 5.57 -2.21 -10.05
N ASP A 228 4.29 -2.53 -9.78
CA ASP A 228 3.91 -3.53 -8.78
C ASP A 228 4.44 -4.94 -9.11
N HIS A 229 4.49 -5.27 -10.39
CA HIS A 229 5.04 -6.55 -10.83
C HIS A 229 6.56 -6.59 -10.69
N LEU A 230 7.23 -5.51 -11.05
CA LEU A 230 8.69 -5.44 -10.98
C LEU A 230 9.24 -5.64 -9.56
N VAL A 231 8.51 -5.21 -8.54
CA VAL A 231 8.87 -5.51 -7.13
C VAL A 231 8.36 -6.85 -6.63
N CYS A 232 7.83 -7.70 -7.51
CA CYS A 232 7.22 -8.97 -7.11
C CYS A 232 6.23 -8.78 -5.95
N GLN A 233 5.31 -7.82 -6.10
CA GLN A 233 4.33 -7.52 -5.06
C GLN A 233 3.59 -8.80 -4.66
N PRO A 234 3.62 -9.19 -3.37
CA PRO A 234 3.02 -10.44 -2.96
C PRO A 234 1.50 -10.43 -3.17
N SER A 235 0.92 -11.63 -3.35
CA SER A 235 -0.53 -11.80 -3.49
C SER A 235 -1.31 -11.38 -2.24
N ARG A 236 -0.62 -11.19 -1.12
CA ARG A 236 -1.17 -10.72 0.14
C ARG A 236 -0.34 -9.57 0.67
N LEU A 237 -1.01 -8.51 1.09
CA LEU A 237 -0.40 -7.33 1.69
C LEU A 237 -0.91 -7.14 3.12
N PRO A 238 -0.09 -6.63 4.02
CA PRO A 238 -0.57 -6.17 5.31
C PRO A 238 -1.60 -5.05 5.13
N SER A 239 -2.68 -5.11 5.90
CA SER A 239 -3.72 -4.07 5.85
C SER A 239 -3.17 -2.66 6.11
N LEU A 240 -2.20 -2.53 7.03
CA LEU A 240 -1.50 -1.27 7.27
C LEU A 240 -0.64 -0.82 6.08
N ALA A 241 -0.09 -1.73 5.30
CA ALA A 241 0.67 -1.35 4.10
C ALA A 241 -0.23 -0.67 3.06
N CYS A 242 -1.45 -1.20 2.85
CA CYS A 242 -2.43 -0.57 1.97
C CYS A 242 -2.82 0.83 2.47
N LEU A 243 -3.08 0.98 3.77
CA LEU A 243 -3.44 2.26 4.37
C LEU A 243 -2.30 3.29 4.24
N MET A 244 -1.05 2.89 4.48
CA MET A 244 0.09 3.79 4.36
C MET A 244 0.40 4.14 2.90
N ARG A 245 0.10 3.25 1.96
CA ARG A 245 0.17 3.56 0.53
C ARG A 245 -0.85 4.65 0.17
N LEU A 246 -2.08 4.52 0.64
CA LEU A 246 -3.12 5.54 0.43
C LEU A 246 -2.76 6.88 1.09
N GLU A 247 -2.24 6.85 2.33
CA GLU A 247 -1.72 8.04 3.00
C GLU A 247 -0.62 8.72 2.17
N ARG A 248 0.27 7.93 1.58
CA ARG A 248 1.38 8.46 0.77
C ARG A 248 0.87 9.09 -0.52
N GLN A 249 -0.06 8.46 -1.22
CA GLN A 249 -0.71 9.05 -2.39
C GLN A 249 -1.39 10.38 -2.03
N TRP A 250 -2.15 10.40 -0.93
CA TRP A 250 -2.79 11.63 -0.47
C TRP A 250 -1.77 12.72 -0.12
N SER A 251 -0.71 12.39 0.58
CA SER A 251 0.32 13.35 1.00
C SER A 251 1.15 13.92 -0.15
N SER A 252 1.14 13.34 -1.34
CA SER A 252 1.75 13.95 -2.52
C SER A 252 0.96 15.13 -3.08
N HIS A 253 -0.33 15.25 -2.72
CA HIS A 253 -1.20 16.34 -3.15
C HIS A 253 -1.54 17.31 -2.01
N VAL A 254 -1.66 16.80 -0.78
CA VAL A 254 -2.10 17.58 0.39
C VAL A 254 -1.13 17.39 1.55
N THR A 255 -0.60 18.48 2.09
CA THR A 255 0.28 18.41 3.26
C THR A 255 -0.50 17.92 4.49
N MET A 256 -0.08 16.78 5.05
CA MET A 256 -0.70 16.19 6.23
C MET A 256 0.10 16.49 7.50
N ASN A 257 -0.61 16.91 8.55
CA ASN A 257 -0.05 17.02 9.89
C ASN A 257 -0.30 15.73 10.72
N SER A 258 0.28 15.67 11.92
CA SER A 258 0.14 14.50 12.80
C SER A 258 -1.31 14.20 13.21
N ALA A 259 -2.14 15.24 13.41
CA ALA A 259 -3.53 15.06 13.80
C ALA A 259 -4.36 14.45 12.65
N GLN A 260 -4.13 14.89 11.42
CA GLN A 260 -4.79 14.33 10.25
C GLN A 260 -4.42 12.85 10.01
N ARG A 261 -3.13 12.51 10.21
CA ARG A 261 -2.69 11.11 10.14
C ARG A 261 -3.30 10.24 11.23
N GLN A 262 -3.42 10.79 12.44
CA GLN A 262 -4.11 10.11 13.53
C GLN A 262 -5.59 9.88 13.19
N SER A 263 -6.29 10.91 12.71
CA SER A 263 -7.69 10.80 12.28
C SER A 263 -7.88 9.73 11.20
N MET A 264 -6.96 9.66 10.25
CA MET A 264 -6.97 8.64 9.21
C MET A 264 -6.88 7.21 9.77
N LEU A 265 -5.96 6.96 10.71
CA LEU A 265 -5.84 5.67 11.39
C LEU A 265 -7.07 5.33 12.24
N GLU A 266 -7.60 6.30 12.96
CA GLU A 266 -8.79 6.14 13.78
C GLU A 266 -10.01 5.84 12.91
N GLY A 267 -10.20 6.58 11.82
CA GLY A 267 -11.27 6.34 10.85
C GLY A 267 -11.22 4.93 10.25
N TRP A 268 -10.03 4.49 9.84
CA TRP A 268 -9.84 3.13 9.34
C TRP A 268 -10.11 2.08 10.43
N SER A 269 -9.62 2.29 11.67
CA SER A 269 -9.77 1.35 12.77
C SER A 269 -11.22 1.13 13.21
N GLN A 270 -12.09 2.12 13.00
CA GLN A 270 -13.54 2.00 13.29
C GLN A 270 -14.25 0.99 12.39
N HIS A 271 -13.67 0.69 11.23
CA HIS A 271 -14.26 -0.19 10.22
C HIS A 271 -13.50 -1.51 10.05
N THR A 272 -12.49 -1.78 10.88
CA THR A 272 -11.68 -2.99 10.82
C THR A 272 -11.68 -3.73 12.16
N PRO A 273 -11.36 -5.04 12.18
CA PRO A 273 -11.21 -5.78 13.43
C PRO A 273 -10.24 -5.09 14.40
N SER A 274 -10.61 -4.93 15.65
CA SER A 274 -9.83 -4.20 16.68
C SER A 274 -8.42 -4.77 16.90
N ALA A 275 -8.21 -6.05 16.63
CA ALA A 275 -6.90 -6.69 16.70
C ALA A 275 -5.88 -6.08 15.73
N TRP A 276 -6.32 -5.58 14.57
CA TRP A 276 -5.45 -5.03 13.53
C TRP A 276 -4.97 -3.61 13.86
N SER A 277 -5.72 -2.87 14.67
CA SER A 277 -5.40 -1.51 15.12
C SER A 277 -4.98 -1.45 16.58
N SER A 278 -4.56 -2.58 17.16
CA SER A 278 -4.06 -2.62 18.53
C SER A 278 -2.87 -1.68 18.73
N SER A 279 -2.67 -1.21 19.96
CA SER A 279 -1.51 -0.35 20.31
C SER A 279 -0.16 -1.01 19.99
N LYS A 280 -0.10 -2.34 19.99
CA LYS A 280 1.08 -3.12 19.57
C LYS A 280 1.28 -3.02 18.04
N ALA A 281 0.21 -3.19 17.25
CA ALA A 281 0.25 -3.11 15.80
C ALA A 281 0.64 -1.71 15.31
N LEU A 282 0.18 -0.65 15.99
CA LEU A 282 0.42 0.74 15.61
C LEU A 282 1.64 1.36 16.30
N SER A 283 2.28 0.65 17.23
CA SER A 283 3.36 1.22 18.04
C SER A 283 4.58 1.59 17.19
N THR A 284 4.92 2.87 17.19
CA THR A 284 6.14 3.38 16.56
C THR A 284 7.41 2.73 17.15
N ALA A 285 7.41 2.39 18.44
CA ALA A 285 8.54 1.71 19.08
C ALA A 285 8.82 0.33 18.49
N LEU A 286 7.80 -0.31 17.94
CA LEU A 286 7.89 -1.63 17.30
C LEU A 286 7.90 -1.56 15.76
N GLY A 287 8.03 -0.37 15.19
CA GLY A 287 7.97 -0.15 13.75
C GLY A 287 6.58 0.30 13.29
N GLY A 288 5.50 -0.35 13.70
CA GLY A 288 4.12 0.06 13.47
C GLY A 288 3.85 0.56 12.05
N ALA A 289 2.99 1.58 11.95
CA ALA A 289 2.65 2.22 10.68
C ALA A 289 3.87 2.86 9.98
N TRP A 290 4.92 3.20 10.74
CA TRP A 290 6.10 3.84 10.16
C TRP A 290 6.85 2.94 9.18
N VAL A 291 6.93 1.63 9.46
CA VAL A 291 7.56 0.66 8.55
C VAL A 291 6.79 0.58 7.24
N TRP A 292 5.48 0.58 7.32
CA TRP A 292 4.62 0.51 6.14
C TRP A 292 4.62 1.81 5.34
N ARG A 293 4.79 2.94 6.01
CA ARG A 293 5.02 4.23 5.34
C ARG A 293 6.35 4.23 4.59
N TYR A 294 7.41 3.71 5.20
CA TYR A 294 8.70 3.55 4.54
C TYR A 294 8.60 2.63 3.31
N ASN A 295 7.92 1.49 3.44
CA ASN A 295 7.63 0.61 2.31
C ASN A 295 6.86 1.35 1.18
N ALA A 296 5.85 2.13 1.52
CA ALA A 296 5.07 2.89 0.55
C ALA A 296 5.91 3.94 -0.21
N VAL A 297 6.89 4.55 0.46
CA VAL A 297 7.82 5.49 -0.19
C VAL A 297 8.79 4.78 -1.12
N LEU A 298 9.28 3.60 -0.77
CA LEU A 298 10.11 2.78 -1.67
C LEU A 298 9.31 2.35 -2.91
N GLU A 299 8.07 1.91 -2.73
CA GLU A 299 7.17 1.57 -3.86
C GLU A 299 6.90 2.80 -4.76
N GLN A 300 6.70 3.97 -4.16
CA GLN A 300 6.52 5.22 -4.90
C GLN A 300 7.80 5.61 -5.67
N LEU A 301 8.98 5.48 -5.06
CA LEU A 301 10.26 5.74 -5.74
C LEU A 301 10.45 4.81 -6.94
N LEU A 302 10.12 3.52 -6.77
CA LEU A 302 10.18 2.58 -7.90
C LEU A 302 9.21 2.96 -9.00
N LYS A 303 7.97 3.31 -8.66
CA LYS A 303 6.96 3.77 -9.61
C LYS A 303 7.46 4.99 -10.38
N ALA A 304 7.98 5.98 -9.67
CA ALA A 304 8.54 7.19 -10.29
C ALA A 304 9.65 6.87 -11.29
N ARG A 305 10.58 6.00 -10.92
CA ARG A 305 11.67 5.57 -11.81
C ARG A 305 11.17 4.72 -12.98
N THR A 306 10.13 3.94 -12.80
CA THR A 306 9.55 3.12 -13.86
C THR A 306 8.96 4.00 -14.97
N TYR A 307 8.21 5.01 -14.58
CA TYR A 307 7.48 5.87 -15.52
C TYR A 307 8.19 7.20 -15.84
N GLY A 308 9.37 7.45 -15.28
CA GLY A 308 10.13 8.66 -15.54
C GLY A 308 9.51 9.92 -14.92
N ASP A 309 8.85 9.79 -13.77
CA ASP A 309 8.29 10.93 -13.03
C ASP A 309 9.33 11.53 -12.09
N ASP A 310 10.12 12.48 -12.61
CA ASP A 310 11.19 13.14 -11.87
C ASP A 310 10.68 13.87 -10.61
N GLN A 311 9.47 14.43 -10.65
CA GLN A 311 8.90 15.12 -9.51
C GLN A 311 8.58 14.17 -8.36
N LEU A 312 7.95 13.05 -8.67
CA LEU A 312 7.62 12.02 -7.70
C LEU A 312 8.88 11.33 -7.16
N GLU A 313 9.89 11.12 -8.01
CA GLU A 313 11.21 10.62 -7.60
C GLU A 313 11.85 11.56 -6.58
N GLN A 314 11.94 12.85 -6.88
CA GLN A 314 12.54 13.84 -5.99
C GLN A 314 11.80 13.93 -4.65
N GLN A 315 10.48 13.95 -4.66
CA GLN A 315 9.67 13.93 -3.42
C GLN A 315 9.93 12.69 -2.57
N SER A 316 10.13 11.54 -3.21
CA SER A 316 10.42 10.29 -2.52
C SER A 316 11.83 10.30 -1.94
N LEU A 317 12.82 10.80 -2.68
CA LEU A 317 14.22 10.93 -2.22
C LEU A 317 14.34 11.94 -1.07
N ASP A 318 13.63 13.07 -1.14
CA ASP A 318 13.61 14.07 -0.07
C ASP A 318 13.08 13.46 1.24
N TRP A 319 11.99 12.70 1.15
CA TRP A 319 11.44 12.00 2.31
C TRP A 319 12.43 10.95 2.86
N LEU A 320 13.07 10.18 1.98
CA LEU A 320 14.08 9.19 2.37
C LEU A 320 15.31 9.86 3.01
N GLY A 321 15.70 11.04 2.56
CA GLY A 321 16.74 11.87 3.17
C GLY A 321 16.46 12.24 4.63
N GLU A 322 15.19 12.41 4.99
CA GLU A 322 14.76 12.70 6.37
C GLU A 322 14.78 11.47 7.30
N VAL A 323 14.93 10.27 6.76
CA VAL A 323 14.84 9.01 7.53
C VAL A 323 15.83 8.95 8.67
N SER A 324 17.07 9.38 8.46
CA SER A 324 18.09 9.39 9.52
C SER A 324 17.69 10.28 10.68
N ARG A 325 17.12 11.47 10.42
CA ARG A 325 16.61 12.38 11.43
C ARG A 325 15.40 11.79 12.17
N LEU A 326 14.49 11.17 11.43
CA LEU A 326 13.33 10.48 12.00
C LEU A 326 13.77 9.35 12.92
N GLN A 327 14.77 8.56 12.51
CA GLN A 327 15.31 7.47 13.33
C GLN A 327 15.97 7.97 14.61
N ALA A 328 16.77 9.03 14.54
CA ALA A 328 17.37 9.63 15.71
C ALA A 328 16.28 10.09 16.71
N ARG A 329 15.21 10.72 16.20
CA ARG A 329 14.04 11.09 17.00
C ARG A 329 13.37 9.87 17.64
N LEU A 330 13.11 8.83 16.87
CA LEU A 330 12.51 7.57 17.37
C LEU A 330 13.41 6.89 18.40
N GLY A 331 14.73 6.86 18.17
CA GLY A 331 15.71 6.37 19.14
C GLY A 331 15.65 7.13 20.46
N SER A 332 15.60 8.46 20.40
CA SER A 332 15.43 9.30 21.59
C SER A 332 14.12 9.02 22.33
N LEU A 333 13.01 8.88 21.59
CA LEU A 333 11.70 8.56 22.20
C LEU A 333 11.70 7.19 22.88
N ARG A 334 12.35 6.18 22.28
CA ARG A 334 12.52 4.85 22.90
C ARG A 334 13.31 4.93 24.19
N MET A 335 14.40 5.70 24.21
CA MET A 335 15.21 5.92 25.40
C MET A 335 14.37 6.52 26.55
N TRP A 336 13.58 7.54 26.26
CA TRP A 336 12.71 8.14 27.26
C TRP A 336 11.61 7.20 27.75
N LYS A 337 11.03 6.41 26.85
CA LYS A 337 10.02 5.40 27.20
C LYS A 337 10.61 4.27 28.04
N SER A 338 11.84 3.81 27.74
CA SER A 338 12.53 2.79 28.54
C SER A 338 12.89 3.29 29.94
N GLY A 339 13.10 4.59 30.12
CA GLY A 339 13.29 5.21 31.43
C GLY A 339 12.17 4.94 32.42
N VAL A 340 10.91 4.84 31.92
CA VAL A 340 9.77 4.47 32.76
C VAL A 340 9.90 3.02 33.27
N TRP A 341 10.39 2.10 32.43
CA TRP A 341 10.63 0.71 32.84
C TRP A 341 11.77 0.60 33.87
N VAL A 342 12.82 1.40 33.69
CA VAL A 342 13.91 1.49 34.68
C VAL A 342 13.38 1.99 36.03
N ALA A 343 12.51 2.99 35.99
CA ALA A 343 11.85 3.49 37.22
C ALA A 343 11.00 2.40 37.90
N LEU A 344 10.22 1.63 37.12
CA LEU A 344 9.44 0.52 37.66
C LEU A 344 10.34 -0.56 38.30
N THR A 345 11.44 -0.92 37.62
CA THR A 345 12.43 -1.84 38.18
C THR A 345 13.01 -1.32 39.49
N GLY A 346 13.33 -0.03 39.58
CA GLY A 346 13.81 0.61 40.80
C GLY A 346 12.81 0.53 41.96
N LEU A 347 11.52 0.69 41.66
CA LEU A 347 10.45 0.51 42.67
C LEU A 347 10.37 -0.95 43.15
N LEU A 348 10.48 -1.92 42.26
CA LEU A 348 10.49 -3.34 42.63
C LEU A 348 11.72 -3.67 43.49
N VAL A 349 12.89 -3.15 43.15
CA VAL A 349 14.11 -3.32 43.94
C VAL A 349 13.96 -2.70 45.33
N ALA A 350 13.34 -1.53 45.44
CA ALA A 350 13.08 -0.87 46.74
C ALA A 350 12.14 -1.73 47.58
N TYR A 351 11.07 -2.27 46.99
CA TYR A 351 10.09 -3.10 47.68
C TYR A 351 10.70 -4.40 48.22
N PHE A 352 11.27 -5.20 47.32
CA PHE A 352 11.84 -6.50 47.69
C PHE A 352 13.10 -6.37 48.56
N GLY A 353 13.90 -5.31 48.36
CA GLY A 353 15.07 -5.06 49.17
C GLY A 353 14.74 -4.73 50.62
N ASN A 354 13.58 -4.08 50.85
CA ASN A 354 13.05 -3.87 52.18
C ASN A 354 12.49 -5.16 52.81
N ASP A 355 11.73 -5.91 52.03
CA ASP A 355 11.08 -7.14 52.47
C ASP A 355 12.11 -8.22 52.86
N TRP A 356 13.20 -8.36 52.09
CA TRP A 356 14.29 -9.28 52.35
C TRP A 356 15.35 -8.76 53.38
N GLY A 357 15.09 -7.57 53.95
CA GLY A 357 16.01 -6.97 54.94
C GLY A 357 17.37 -6.53 54.40
N THR A 358 17.51 -6.46 53.05
CA THR A 358 18.74 -6.01 52.40
C THR A 358 18.98 -4.52 52.51
N PHE A 359 17.90 -3.76 52.56
CA PHE A 359 17.90 -2.30 52.74
C PHE A 359 17.20 -1.90 54.03
N THR A 360 17.61 -0.80 54.61
CA THR A 360 16.85 -0.16 55.69
C THR A 360 15.57 0.46 55.11
N SER A 361 14.54 0.57 55.90
CA SER A 361 13.28 1.21 55.48
C SER A 361 13.45 2.62 54.91
N THR A 362 14.39 3.38 55.47
CA THR A 362 14.77 4.70 54.95
C THR A 362 15.47 4.61 53.59
N GLY A 363 16.37 3.65 53.42
CA GLY A 363 17.04 3.43 52.14
C GLY A 363 16.08 3.01 51.02
N SER A 364 15.16 2.08 51.31
CA SER A 364 14.09 1.68 50.39
C SER A 364 13.18 2.84 50.01
N ALA A 365 12.81 3.68 50.97
CA ALA A 365 11.99 4.88 50.72
C ALA A 365 12.72 5.89 49.82
N MET A 366 14.01 6.10 50.00
CA MET A 366 14.80 6.99 49.12
C MET A 366 14.91 6.41 47.68
N ILE A 367 15.17 5.12 47.53
CA ILE A 367 15.22 4.48 46.21
C ILE A 367 13.85 4.57 45.51
N ALA A 368 12.77 4.32 46.24
CA ALA A 368 11.41 4.43 45.70
C ALA A 368 11.08 5.87 45.25
N ALA A 369 11.40 6.86 46.05
CA ALA A 369 11.17 8.28 45.72
C ALA A 369 12.01 8.71 44.49
N ALA A 370 13.27 8.33 44.44
CA ALA A 370 14.13 8.60 43.28
C ALA A 370 13.61 7.94 42.02
N SER A 371 13.16 6.68 42.11
CA SER A 371 12.60 5.92 40.97
C SER A 371 11.30 6.57 40.49
N LEU A 372 10.38 6.96 41.37
CA LEU A 372 9.16 7.69 41.03
C LEU A 372 9.47 9.01 40.34
N GLY A 373 10.37 9.83 40.94
CA GLY A 373 10.79 11.11 40.36
C GLY A 373 11.36 10.93 38.96
N PHE A 374 12.25 9.97 38.79
CA PHE A 374 12.84 9.64 37.47
C PHE A 374 11.77 9.19 36.47
N GLY A 375 10.84 8.31 36.88
CA GLY A 375 9.76 7.83 36.02
C GLY A 375 8.82 8.96 35.59
N LEU A 376 8.46 9.87 36.48
CA LEU A 376 7.64 11.02 36.16
C LEU A 376 8.34 11.97 35.17
N VAL A 377 9.63 12.27 35.41
CA VAL A 377 10.42 13.12 34.52
C VAL A 377 10.54 12.50 33.14
N THR A 378 10.92 11.22 33.04
CA THR A 378 11.09 10.55 31.76
C THR A 378 9.76 10.45 30.99
N ASN A 379 8.66 10.17 31.68
CA ASN A 379 7.34 10.15 31.07
C ASN A 379 6.90 11.54 30.59
N ARG A 380 7.14 12.57 31.38
CA ARG A 380 6.81 13.95 30.99
C ARG A 380 7.64 14.40 29.79
N VAL A 381 8.94 14.09 29.76
CA VAL A 381 9.81 14.40 28.61
C VAL A 381 9.37 13.64 27.37
N TYR A 382 8.97 12.37 27.51
CA TYR A 382 8.44 11.59 26.38
C TYR A 382 7.25 12.29 25.73
N TRP A 383 6.25 12.66 26.51
CA TRP A 383 5.05 13.33 26.00
C TRP A 383 5.31 14.76 25.49
N SER A 384 6.27 15.49 26.10
CA SER A 384 6.64 16.84 25.63
C SER A 384 7.35 16.83 24.26
N LYS A 385 7.86 15.69 23.82
CA LYS A 385 8.50 15.53 22.50
C LYS A 385 7.50 15.21 21.39
N ASP A 386 6.21 15.27 21.68
CA ASP A 386 5.13 14.97 20.76
C ASP A 386 5.43 13.64 20.02
N PRO A 387 5.41 12.49 20.73
CA PRO A 387 5.69 11.22 20.11
C PRO A 387 4.65 10.99 19.03
N PRO A 388 5.09 10.60 17.81
CA PRO A 388 4.13 10.26 16.78
C PRO A 388 3.24 9.14 17.32
N PRO A 389 1.94 9.20 17.10
CA PRO A 389 1.00 8.21 17.63
C PRO A 389 1.28 6.80 17.06
N TYR A 390 2.04 6.72 15.98
CA TYR A 390 2.37 5.49 15.25
C TYR A 390 3.73 5.60 14.54
#